data_d33214005d15783f00cdff1a40c1b126
#
_entry.id   d33214005d15783f00cdff1a40c1b126
#
_cell.length_a   1.000
_cell.length_b   1.000
_cell.length_c   1.000
_cell.angle_alpha   90.00
_cell.angle_beta   90.00
_cell.angle_gamma   90.00
#
_symmetry.space_group_name_H-M   'P 1'
#
loop_
_entity.id
_entity.type
_entity.pdbx_description
1 polymer ?
#
loop_
_entity_poly.entity_id
_entity_poly.type
_entity_poly.pdbx_seq_one_letter_code
_entity_poly.pdbx_strand_id
1 'polypeptide(L)'
;MKNKNEIDKNLRSYSKCYRRLLINEGIKDIDAKMASYETRLRTMYGSEEYKAHNIYPSTNVAFVYAVIAMCLELKEAGYTDGRIIPVVEKCMESRWTAFVKILRFIDRFPFCFAVVRKWNKSDHEDRVKDESITYNHFELGKEKVEYKISKCMYVEMFLCYGIRPLCKIFCNTDRIAYSGLTRHVRFVRHSDLSDGDTCHDEIIKK
;
A
#
# COMPACT_ATOMS: atom_id res chain seq x y z
N MET A 1 -6.64 2.09 27.06
CA MET A 1 -5.21 2.42 27.29
C MET A 1 -4.25 1.81 26.26
N LYS A 2 -4.46 0.60 25.70
CA LYS A 2 -3.63 0.03 24.62
C LYS A 2 -3.53 0.93 23.40
N ASN A 3 -4.61 1.64 23.07
CA ASN A 3 -4.74 2.44 21.84
C ASN A 3 -3.79 3.66 21.79
N LYS A 4 -3.53 4.33 22.92
CA LYS A 4 -2.72 5.56 22.93
C LYS A 4 -1.23 5.31 22.63
N ASN A 5 -0.64 4.25 23.22
CA ASN A 5 0.75 3.89 22.98
C ASN A 5 1.01 3.41 21.55
N GLU A 6 0.03 2.73 20.94
CA GLU A 6 0.11 2.27 19.55
C GLU A 6 -0.02 3.46 18.58
N ILE A 7 -0.94 4.37 18.84
CA ILE A 7 -1.09 5.62 18.08
C ILE A 7 0.22 6.42 18.12
N ASP A 8 0.80 6.64 19.29
CA ASP A 8 2.04 7.42 19.44
C ASP A 8 3.25 6.73 18.78
N LYS A 9 3.32 5.40 18.77
CA LYS A 9 4.33 4.63 18.04
C LYS A 9 4.18 4.81 16.52
N ASN A 10 2.96 4.71 16.02
CA ASN A 10 2.64 4.88 14.61
C ASN A 10 2.92 6.31 14.15
N LEU A 11 2.46 7.31 14.91
CA LEU A 11 2.78 8.71 14.65
C LEU A 11 4.28 8.93 14.50
N ARG A 12 5.10 8.50 15.45
CA ARG A 12 6.55 8.68 15.39
C ARG A 12 7.18 8.05 14.14
N SER A 13 6.71 6.88 13.73
CA SER A 13 7.22 6.20 12.55
C SER A 13 6.87 6.93 11.25
N TYR A 14 5.60 7.33 11.10
CA TYR A 14 5.10 7.95 9.87
C TYR A 14 5.46 9.43 9.76
N SER A 15 5.55 10.14 10.89
CA SER A 15 6.02 11.53 10.92
C SER A 15 7.45 11.67 10.37
N LYS A 16 8.33 10.69 10.65
CA LYS A 16 9.69 10.70 10.06
C LYS A 16 9.65 10.57 8.53
N CYS A 17 8.75 9.74 8.01
CA CYS A 17 8.59 9.57 6.57
C CYS A 17 8.07 10.87 5.94
N TYR A 18 7.02 11.46 6.52
CA TYR A 18 6.43 12.71 6.02
C TYR A 18 7.40 13.89 6.10
N ARG A 19 8.13 14.06 7.21
CA ARG A 19 9.17 15.10 7.33
C ARG A 19 10.23 14.99 6.22
N ARG A 20 10.70 13.77 5.94
CA ARG A 20 11.66 13.53 4.85
C ARG A 20 11.06 13.89 3.49
N LEU A 21 9.79 13.59 3.26
CA LEU A 21 9.06 13.97 2.05
C LEU A 21 9.04 15.50 1.91
N LEU A 22 8.65 16.24 2.95
CA LEU A 22 8.61 17.69 2.92
C LEU A 22 9.98 18.32 2.61
N ILE A 23 11.05 17.78 3.20
CA ILE A 23 12.44 18.23 2.93
C ILE A 23 12.80 17.99 1.46
N ASN A 24 12.52 16.79 0.94
CA ASN A 24 12.86 16.42 -0.44
C ASN A 24 12.10 17.26 -1.49
N GLU A 25 10.87 17.66 -1.16
CA GLU A 25 10.04 18.54 -2.00
C GLU A 25 10.38 20.03 -1.85
N GLY A 26 11.33 20.37 -0.97
CA GLY A 26 11.71 21.78 -0.72
C GLY A 26 10.59 22.62 -0.10
N ILE A 27 9.66 21.98 0.61
CA ILE A 27 8.54 22.67 1.27
C ILE A 27 9.07 23.52 2.40
N LYS A 28 8.63 24.78 2.44
CA LYS A 28 8.92 25.70 3.55
C LYS A 28 8.02 25.41 4.75
N ASP A 29 8.37 25.92 5.92
CA ASP A 29 7.58 25.80 7.16
C ASP A 29 7.31 24.35 7.58
N ILE A 30 8.35 23.51 7.48
CA ILE A 30 8.26 22.06 7.74
C ILE A 30 7.62 21.78 9.11
N ASP A 31 7.97 22.54 10.15
CA ASP A 31 7.45 22.28 11.51
C ASP A 31 5.95 22.58 11.61
N ALA A 32 5.44 23.62 10.95
CA ALA A 32 4.01 23.89 10.86
C ALA A 32 3.28 22.78 10.09
N LYS A 33 3.84 22.31 8.97
CA LYS A 33 3.28 21.21 8.20
C LYS A 33 3.30 19.89 8.97
N MET A 34 4.34 19.64 9.74
CA MET A 34 4.41 18.48 10.61
C MET A 34 3.35 18.52 11.72
N ALA A 35 3.14 19.68 12.35
CA ALA A 35 2.10 19.84 13.36
C ALA A 35 0.69 19.63 12.78
N SER A 36 0.43 20.15 11.58
CA SER A 36 -0.84 19.91 10.84
C SER A 36 -1.05 18.42 10.58
N TYR A 37 -0.07 17.75 9.99
CA TYR A 37 -0.11 16.32 9.72
C TYR A 37 -0.37 15.47 10.96
N GLU A 38 0.33 15.74 12.05
CA GLU A 38 0.17 14.99 13.30
C GLU A 38 -1.20 15.21 13.93
N THR A 39 -1.71 16.45 13.88
CA THR A 39 -3.07 16.78 14.33
C THR A 39 -4.10 16.04 13.51
N ARG A 40 -4.01 16.10 12.19
CA ARG A 40 -4.89 15.37 11.27
C ARG A 40 -4.88 13.87 11.56
N LEU A 41 -3.70 13.26 11.65
CA LEU A 41 -3.57 11.83 11.86
C LEU A 41 -4.15 11.40 13.22
N ARG A 42 -3.97 12.20 14.28
CA ARG A 42 -4.59 11.94 15.59
C ARG A 42 -6.13 12.01 15.50
N THR A 43 -6.65 13.03 14.82
CA THR A 43 -8.10 13.17 14.58
C THR A 43 -8.65 11.96 13.84
N MET A 44 -7.98 11.54 12.77
CA MET A 44 -8.37 10.37 11.98
C MET A 44 -8.37 9.08 12.80
N TYR A 45 -7.36 8.86 13.66
CA TYR A 45 -7.33 7.68 14.55
C TYR A 45 -8.42 7.70 15.64
N GLY A 46 -9.03 8.84 15.90
CA GLY A 46 -10.17 8.98 16.81
C GLY A 46 -11.53 8.90 16.12
N SER A 47 -11.56 8.87 14.79
CA SER A 47 -12.80 8.96 14.01
C SER A 47 -13.61 7.66 14.01
N GLU A 48 -14.91 7.77 13.67
CA GLU A 48 -15.77 6.59 13.51
C GLU A 48 -15.39 5.76 12.29
N GLU A 49 -14.88 6.38 11.23
CA GLU A 49 -14.36 5.71 10.04
C GLU A 49 -13.17 4.81 10.40
N TYR A 50 -12.23 5.32 11.23
CA TYR A 50 -11.11 4.49 11.70
C TYR A 50 -11.60 3.31 12.53
N LYS A 51 -12.58 3.52 13.41
CA LYS A 51 -13.17 2.45 14.22
C LYS A 51 -13.88 1.41 13.36
N ALA A 52 -14.61 1.85 12.32
CA ALA A 52 -15.28 0.96 11.38
C ALA A 52 -14.28 0.06 10.63
N HIS A 53 -13.07 0.55 10.34
CA HIS A 53 -12.03 -0.22 9.68
C HIS A 53 -11.21 -1.14 10.63
N ASN A 54 -11.50 -1.15 11.94
CA ASN A 54 -10.83 -2.06 12.90
C ASN A 54 -11.16 -3.56 12.68
N ILE A 55 -12.04 -3.88 11.77
CA ILE A 55 -12.28 -5.25 11.29
C ILE A 55 -11.06 -5.79 10.51
N TYR A 56 -10.24 -4.92 9.95
CA TYR A 56 -9.03 -5.26 9.20
C TYR A 56 -7.79 -5.29 10.10
N PRO A 57 -6.65 -5.87 9.66
CA PRO A 57 -5.41 -5.89 10.42
C PRO A 57 -4.95 -4.48 10.83
N SER A 58 -4.85 -4.24 12.13
CA SER A 58 -4.62 -2.91 12.71
C SER A 58 -3.36 -2.20 12.20
N THR A 59 -2.30 -2.95 11.94
CA THR A 59 -1.05 -2.41 11.38
C THR A 59 -1.24 -1.88 9.97
N ASN A 60 -2.05 -2.56 9.15
CA ASN A 60 -2.37 -2.14 7.80
C ASN A 60 -3.27 -0.90 7.82
N VAL A 61 -4.32 -0.92 8.65
CA VAL A 61 -5.22 0.23 8.82
C VAL A 61 -4.45 1.48 9.23
N ALA A 62 -3.64 1.38 10.29
CA ALA A 62 -2.84 2.51 10.78
C ALA A 62 -1.88 3.06 9.70
N PHE A 63 -1.29 2.19 8.90
CA PHE A 63 -0.42 2.59 7.80
C PHE A 63 -1.18 3.32 6.70
N VAL A 64 -2.33 2.81 6.28
CA VAL A 64 -3.16 3.43 5.24
C VAL A 64 -3.60 4.82 5.68
N TYR A 65 -4.08 4.96 6.90
CA TYR A 65 -4.50 6.25 7.45
C TYR A 65 -3.36 7.27 7.50
N ALA A 66 -2.14 6.84 7.82
CA ALA A 66 -0.98 7.72 7.78
C ALA A 66 -0.67 8.20 6.36
N VAL A 67 -0.84 7.35 5.35
CA VAL A 67 -0.67 7.73 3.94
C VAL A 67 -1.81 8.63 3.46
N ILE A 68 -3.05 8.35 3.84
CA ILE A 68 -4.20 9.24 3.54
C ILE A 68 -3.95 10.63 4.12
N ALA A 69 -3.51 10.72 5.37
CA ALA A 69 -3.18 12.01 5.98
C ALA A 69 -2.10 12.77 5.20
N MET A 70 -1.03 12.08 4.74
CA MET A 70 -0.01 12.70 3.87
C MET A 70 -0.62 13.24 2.58
N CYS A 71 -1.47 12.44 1.93
CA CYS A 71 -2.13 12.85 0.69
C CYS A 71 -3.02 14.09 0.88
N LEU A 72 -3.80 14.14 1.96
CA LEU A 72 -4.67 15.27 2.28
C LEU A 72 -3.87 16.55 2.56
N GLU A 73 -2.77 16.46 3.32
CA GLU A 73 -1.87 17.61 3.55
C GLU A 73 -1.25 18.13 2.25
N LEU A 74 -0.86 17.23 1.35
CA LEU A 74 -0.32 17.62 0.05
C LEU A 74 -1.39 18.24 -0.86
N LYS A 75 -2.63 17.74 -0.84
CA LYS A 75 -3.75 18.36 -1.57
C LYS A 75 -4.03 19.78 -1.05
N GLU A 76 -4.05 20.00 0.25
CA GLU A 76 -4.21 21.32 0.85
C GLU A 76 -3.03 22.26 0.53
N ALA A 77 -1.84 21.70 0.30
CA ALA A 77 -0.69 22.45 -0.21
C ALA A 77 -0.74 22.72 -1.73
N GLY A 78 -1.85 22.35 -2.41
CA GLY A 78 -2.07 22.61 -3.83
C GLY A 78 -1.45 21.56 -4.78
N TYR A 79 -1.01 20.42 -4.29
CA TYR A 79 -0.52 19.35 -5.15
C TYR A 79 -1.66 18.65 -5.87
N THR A 80 -1.49 18.39 -7.16
CA THR A 80 -2.41 17.54 -7.94
C THR A 80 -2.19 16.07 -7.62
N ASP A 81 -3.20 15.23 -7.86
CA ASP A 81 -3.11 13.78 -7.65
C ASP A 81 -1.93 13.17 -8.42
N GLY A 82 -1.71 13.60 -9.67
CA GLY A 82 -0.58 13.15 -10.49
C GLY A 82 0.80 13.46 -9.90
N ARG A 83 0.91 14.51 -9.05
CA ARG A 83 2.15 14.83 -8.33
C ARG A 83 2.23 14.12 -6.97
N ILE A 84 1.12 13.94 -6.27
CA ILE A 84 1.07 13.28 -4.95
C ILE A 84 1.53 11.83 -5.05
N ILE A 85 1.03 11.10 -6.06
CA ILE A 85 1.32 9.67 -6.21
C ILE A 85 2.83 9.41 -6.22
N PRO A 86 3.64 9.92 -7.17
CA PRO A 86 5.08 9.59 -7.22
C PRO A 86 5.85 10.10 -6.02
N VAL A 87 5.43 11.23 -5.41
CA VAL A 87 6.10 11.81 -4.22
C VAL A 87 5.91 10.91 -3.00
N VAL A 88 4.69 10.43 -2.77
CA VAL A 88 4.40 9.53 -1.64
C VAL A 88 4.97 8.14 -1.87
N GLU A 89 4.91 7.60 -3.08
CA GLU A 89 5.56 6.33 -3.45
C GLU A 89 7.06 6.36 -3.15
N LYS A 90 7.76 7.40 -3.56
CA LYS A 90 9.19 7.58 -3.28
C LYS A 90 9.49 7.62 -1.78
N CYS A 91 8.63 8.27 -0.99
CA CYS A 91 8.75 8.27 0.46
C CYS A 91 8.65 6.85 1.05
N MET A 92 7.80 6.00 0.45
CA MET A 92 7.54 4.64 0.91
C MET A 92 8.48 3.58 0.32
N GLU A 93 9.23 3.90 -0.72
CA GLU A 93 10.09 2.95 -1.47
C GLU A 93 11.05 2.16 -0.55
N SER A 94 11.59 2.82 0.47
CA SER A 94 12.50 2.17 1.43
C SER A 94 11.89 0.97 2.15
N ARG A 95 10.57 0.90 2.28
CA ARG A 95 9.86 -0.22 2.91
C ARG A 95 9.94 -1.48 2.06
N TRP A 96 10.02 -1.34 0.75
CA TRP A 96 10.01 -2.45 -0.22
C TRP A 96 11.40 -2.89 -0.66
N THR A 97 12.42 -2.06 -0.40
CA THR A 97 13.78 -2.31 -0.88
C THR A 97 14.33 -3.68 -0.46
N ALA A 98 14.11 -4.08 0.80
CA ALA A 98 14.58 -5.38 1.29
C ALA A 98 13.84 -6.53 0.60
N PHE A 99 12.52 -6.42 0.45
CA PHE A 99 11.69 -7.41 -0.20
C PHE A 99 12.05 -7.58 -1.69
N VAL A 100 12.22 -6.49 -2.42
CA VAL A 100 12.68 -6.51 -3.81
C VAL A 100 14.04 -7.20 -3.95
N LYS A 101 14.98 -6.95 -3.02
CA LYS A 101 16.28 -7.62 -3.01
C LYS A 101 16.14 -9.13 -2.78
N ILE A 102 15.25 -9.55 -1.88
CA ILE A 102 14.97 -10.97 -1.61
C ILE A 102 14.40 -11.63 -2.87
N LEU A 103 13.38 -11.04 -3.50
CA LEU A 103 12.80 -11.58 -4.73
C LEU A 103 13.82 -11.65 -5.86
N ARG A 104 14.65 -10.62 -6.02
CA ARG A 104 15.76 -10.62 -7.02
C ARG A 104 16.79 -11.72 -6.76
N PHE A 105 17.06 -12.04 -5.50
CA PHE A 105 17.94 -13.14 -5.14
C PHE A 105 17.30 -14.49 -5.48
N ILE A 106 16.03 -14.69 -5.12
CA ILE A 106 15.28 -15.93 -5.39
C ILE A 106 15.11 -16.14 -6.90
N ASP A 107 14.93 -15.07 -7.68
CA ASP A 107 14.77 -15.12 -9.14
C ASP A 107 16.03 -15.59 -9.90
N ARG A 108 17.14 -15.84 -9.20
CA ARG A 108 18.32 -16.50 -9.77
C ARG A 108 18.14 -18.01 -9.94
N PHE A 109 17.16 -18.60 -9.27
CA PHE A 109 16.99 -20.03 -9.18
C PHE A 109 15.75 -20.51 -9.97
N PRO A 110 15.82 -21.68 -10.64
CA PRO A 110 14.68 -22.20 -11.43
C PRO A 110 13.42 -22.47 -10.61
N PHE A 111 13.54 -22.68 -9.31
CA PHE A 111 12.41 -22.89 -8.40
C PHE A 111 11.70 -21.60 -7.97
N CYS A 112 12.12 -20.44 -8.46
CA CYS A 112 11.56 -19.13 -8.06
C CYS A 112 10.04 -19.10 -8.19
N PHE A 113 9.49 -19.58 -9.32
CA PHE A 113 8.04 -19.60 -9.50
C PHE A 113 7.32 -20.43 -8.43
N ALA A 114 7.88 -21.55 -8.02
CA ALA A 114 7.26 -22.39 -6.98
C ALA A 114 7.21 -21.67 -5.63
N VAL A 115 8.24 -20.91 -5.29
CA VAL A 115 8.29 -20.08 -4.06
C VAL A 115 7.26 -18.96 -4.13
N VAL A 116 7.22 -18.21 -5.24
CA VAL A 116 6.27 -17.11 -5.44
C VAL A 116 4.83 -17.62 -5.45
N ARG A 117 4.57 -18.76 -6.10
CA ARG A 117 3.26 -19.41 -6.11
C ARG A 117 2.81 -19.82 -4.70
N LYS A 118 3.70 -20.41 -3.89
CA LYS A 118 3.40 -20.78 -2.51
C LYS A 118 3.10 -19.55 -1.64
N TRP A 119 3.89 -18.49 -1.80
CA TRP A 119 3.66 -17.24 -1.10
C TRP A 119 2.31 -16.62 -1.48
N ASN A 120 1.97 -16.52 -2.77
CA ASN A 120 0.67 -16.00 -3.22
C ASN A 120 -0.50 -16.83 -2.68
N LYS A 121 -0.34 -18.15 -2.55
CA LYS A 121 -1.34 -19.00 -1.90
C LYS A 121 -1.56 -18.58 -0.44
N SER A 122 -0.48 -18.43 0.33
CA SER A 122 -0.56 -18.04 1.74
C SER A 122 -1.14 -16.64 1.91
N ASP A 123 -0.71 -15.67 1.09
CA ASP A 123 -1.25 -14.30 1.14
C ASP A 123 -2.75 -14.28 0.82
N HIS A 124 -3.19 -15.04 -0.20
CA HIS A 124 -4.61 -15.18 -0.52
C HIS A 124 -5.41 -15.75 0.66
N GLU A 125 -4.93 -16.83 1.29
CA GLU A 125 -5.60 -17.45 2.44
C GLU A 125 -5.72 -16.46 3.61
N ASP A 126 -4.66 -15.69 3.89
CA ASP A 126 -4.67 -14.66 4.93
C ASP A 126 -5.64 -13.52 4.61
N ARG A 127 -5.65 -13.02 3.35
CA ARG A 127 -6.53 -11.93 2.92
C ARG A 127 -8.00 -12.31 2.88
N VAL A 128 -8.32 -13.56 2.54
CA VAL A 128 -9.69 -14.07 2.61
C VAL A 128 -10.13 -14.21 4.06
N LYS A 129 -9.25 -14.71 4.94
CA LYS A 129 -9.54 -14.90 6.37
C LYS A 129 -9.79 -13.59 7.11
N ASP A 130 -9.01 -12.54 6.80
CA ASP A 130 -9.14 -11.22 7.44
C ASP A 130 -10.09 -10.27 6.68
N GLU A 131 -10.79 -10.78 5.65
CA GLU A 131 -11.77 -10.07 4.82
C GLU A 131 -11.24 -8.79 4.16
N SER A 132 -9.90 -8.63 4.11
CA SER A 132 -9.26 -7.41 3.59
C SER A 132 -9.34 -7.29 2.07
N ILE A 133 -9.51 -8.42 1.37
CA ILE A 133 -9.62 -8.49 -0.08
C ILE A 133 -10.70 -9.51 -0.48
N THR A 134 -11.57 -9.13 -1.42
CA THR A 134 -12.52 -10.04 -2.07
C THR A 134 -12.03 -10.39 -3.46
N TYR A 135 -11.79 -11.68 -3.68
CA TYR A 135 -11.39 -12.23 -4.97
C TYR A 135 -12.60 -12.75 -5.73
N ASN A 136 -12.79 -12.29 -6.97
CA ASN A 136 -13.76 -12.86 -7.91
C ASN A 136 -13.18 -14.06 -8.66
N HIS A 137 -11.86 -14.14 -8.73
CA HIS A 137 -11.12 -15.23 -9.33
C HIS A 137 -9.77 -15.38 -8.63
N PHE A 138 -9.35 -16.61 -8.36
CA PHE A 138 -8.02 -16.94 -7.89
C PHE A 138 -7.62 -18.33 -8.39
N GLU A 139 -6.57 -18.39 -9.20
CA GLU A 139 -6.06 -19.62 -9.78
C GLU A 139 -4.56 -19.81 -9.50
N LEU A 140 -4.20 -20.98 -9.00
CA LEU A 140 -2.82 -21.41 -8.76
C LEU A 140 -2.41 -22.46 -9.80
N GLY A 141 -2.26 -22.06 -11.06
CA GLY A 141 -1.82 -22.91 -12.14
C GLY A 141 -0.36 -23.38 -12.01
N LYS A 142 0.07 -24.28 -12.89
CA LYS A 142 1.46 -24.79 -12.94
C LYS A 142 2.43 -23.79 -13.54
N GLU A 143 1.97 -22.93 -14.45
CA GLU A 143 2.77 -21.96 -15.20
C GLU A 143 2.34 -20.51 -14.90
N LYS A 144 1.21 -20.33 -14.23
CA LYS A 144 0.65 -19.01 -13.93
C LYS A 144 -0.11 -19.03 -12.60
N VAL A 145 -0.01 -17.92 -11.86
CA VAL A 145 -0.97 -17.52 -10.83
C VAL A 145 -1.77 -16.36 -11.39
N GLU A 146 -3.07 -16.43 -11.34
CA GLU A 146 -3.97 -15.37 -11.80
C GLU A 146 -4.99 -15.05 -10.73
N TYR A 147 -5.27 -13.75 -10.53
CA TYR A 147 -6.34 -13.32 -9.64
C TYR A 147 -7.03 -12.04 -10.11
N LYS A 148 -8.35 -11.99 -9.78
CA LYS A 148 -9.17 -10.80 -9.99
C LYS A 148 -9.78 -10.40 -8.66
N ILE A 149 -9.64 -9.12 -8.30
CA ILE A 149 -10.08 -8.55 -7.04
C ILE A 149 -11.17 -7.53 -7.34
N SER A 150 -12.32 -7.63 -6.64
CA SER A 150 -13.43 -6.67 -6.75
C SER A 150 -13.53 -5.73 -5.54
N LYS A 151 -12.94 -6.11 -4.40
CA LYS A 151 -12.96 -5.30 -3.17
C LYS A 151 -11.60 -5.35 -2.50
N CYS A 152 -11.14 -4.20 -2.04
CA CYS A 152 -9.86 -4.08 -1.36
C CYS A 152 -9.97 -3.03 -0.24
N MET A 153 -9.58 -3.40 0.97
CA MET A 153 -9.63 -2.52 2.14
C MET A 153 -8.91 -1.18 1.93
N TYR A 154 -7.81 -1.17 1.15
CA TYR A 154 -7.08 0.06 0.85
C TYR A 154 -7.96 1.04 0.07
N VAL A 155 -8.65 0.56 -0.97
CA VAL A 155 -9.54 1.38 -1.80
C VAL A 155 -10.71 1.92 -0.99
N GLU A 156 -11.31 1.10 -0.12
CA GLU A 156 -12.41 1.53 0.75
C GLU A 156 -12.00 2.70 1.66
N MET A 157 -10.82 2.59 2.29
CA MET A 157 -10.32 3.66 3.15
C MET A 157 -10.07 4.96 2.39
N PHE A 158 -9.48 4.90 1.18
CA PHE A 158 -9.27 6.08 0.35
C PHE A 158 -10.60 6.67 -0.15
N LEU A 159 -11.59 5.82 -0.43
CA LEU A 159 -12.93 6.24 -0.86
C LEU A 159 -13.66 7.02 0.25
N CYS A 160 -13.53 6.60 1.52
CA CYS A 160 -14.13 7.31 2.66
C CYS A 160 -13.66 8.77 2.76
N TYR A 161 -12.47 9.09 2.26
CA TYR A 161 -11.92 10.45 2.23
C TYR A 161 -12.08 11.15 0.87
N GLY A 162 -12.82 10.56 -0.09
CA GLY A 162 -13.06 11.13 -1.41
C GLY A 162 -11.81 11.22 -2.30
N ILE A 163 -10.78 10.44 -2.01
CA ILE A 163 -9.49 10.46 -2.71
C ILE A 163 -9.12 9.09 -3.31
N ARG A 164 -10.13 8.33 -3.76
CA ARG A 164 -9.95 7.00 -4.36
C ARG A 164 -8.80 6.92 -5.38
N PRO A 165 -8.60 7.88 -6.31
CA PRO A 165 -7.52 7.82 -7.29
C PRO A 165 -6.13 7.74 -6.66
N LEU A 166 -5.92 8.31 -5.47
CA LEU A 166 -4.65 8.26 -4.75
C LEU A 166 -4.34 6.88 -4.16
N CYS A 167 -5.32 5.96 -4.10
CA CYS A 167 -5.07 4.56 -3.77
C CYS A 167 -4.11 3.88 -4.76
N LYS A 168 -3.88 4.49 -5.93
CA LYS A 168 -2.84 4.08 -6.89
C LYS A 168 -1.48 3.85 -6.23
N ILE A 169 -1.16 4.62 -5.20
CA ILE A 169 0.05 4.48 -4.37
C ILE A 169 0.17 3.04 -3.84
N PHE A 170 -0.94 2.45 -3.35
CA PHE A 170 -0.95 1.08 -2.85
C PHE A 170 -1.02 0.06 -3.99
N CYS A 171 -1.79 0.32 -5.03
CA CYS A 171 -1.85 -0.54 -6.21
C CYS A 171 -0.46 -0.70 -6.87
N ASN A 172 0.36 0.35 -6.88
CA ASN A 172 1.70 0.31 -7.43
C ASN A 172 2.71 -0.44 -6.54
N THR A 173 2.39 -0.69 -5.25
CA THR A 173 3.31 -1.43 -4.37
C THR A 173 3.59 -2.84 -4.86
N ASP A 174 2.64 -3.51 -5.51
CA ASP A 174 2.85 -4.83 -6.09
C ASP A 174 3.81 -4.77 -7.27
N ARG A 175 3.67 -3.76 -8.15
CA ARG A 175 4.63 -3.54 -9.26
C ARG A 175 6.04 -3.33 -8.74
N ILE A 176 6.18 -2.54 -7.66
CA ILE A 176 7.47 -2.30 -7.01
C ILE A 176 7.98 -3.59 -6.38
N ALA A 177 7.16 -4.30 -5.62
CA ALA A 177 7.52 -5.53 -4.96
C ALA A 177 8.02 -6.59 -5.95
N TYR A 178 7.27 -6.84 -7.02
CA TYR A 178 7.60 -7.80 -8.05
C TYR A 178 8.68 -7.33 -9.05
N SER A 179 9.12 -6.07 -9.00
CA SER A 179 10.18 -5.55 -9.88
C SER A 179 11.51 -6.30 -9.77
N GLY A 180 11.71 -7.04 -8.67
CA GLY A 180 12.85 -7.93 -8.49
C GLY A 180 12.82 -9.18 -9.37
N LEU A 181 11.67 -9.57 -9.92
CA LEU A 181 11.46 -10.77 -10.73
C LEU A 181 11.63 -10.46 -12.21
N THR A 182 12.72 -10.91 -12.80
CA THR A 182 13.06 -10.58 -14.20
C THR A 182 13.47 -11.79 -15.04
N ARG A 183 13.90 -12.89 -14.41
CA ARG A 183 14.47 -14.07 -15.10
C ARG A 183 13.46 -15.20 -15.25
N HIS A 184 12.98 -15.72 -14.14
CA HIS A 184 12.12 -16.92 -14.10
C HIS A 184 10.65 -16.63 -13.87
N VAL A 185 10.33 -15.38 -13.50
CA VAL A 185 8.96 -14.95 -13.22
C VAL A 185 8.72 -13.56 -13.81
N ARG A 186 7.49 -13.30 -14.23
CA ARG A 186 7.03 -11.98 -14.66
C ARG A 186 5.71 -11.65 -13.99
N PHE A 187 5.60 -10.47 -13.40
CA PHE A 187 4.35 -9.89 -12.93
C PHE A 187 3.72 -9.02 -14.01
N VAL A 188 2.43 -9.17 -14.24
CA VAL A 188 1.63 -8.38 -15.18
C VAL A 188 0.38 -7.90 -14.46
N ARG A 189 0.16 -6.58 -14.44
CA ARG A 189 -1.09 -5.97 -14.00
C ARG A 189 -1.83 -5.42 -15.20
N HIS A 190 -3.05 -5.89 -15.42
CA HIS A 190 -3.93 -5.49 -16.51
C HIS A 190 -4.83 -4.32 -16.10
N SER A 191 -5.31 -4.31 -14.86
CA SER A 191 -6.15 -3.25 -14.29
C SER A 191 -5.93 -3.14 -12.79
N ASP A 192 -6.34 -2.03 -12.18
CA ASP A 192 -6.37 -1.88 -10.74
C ASP A 192 -7.60 -1.11 -10.24
N LEU A 193 -7.91 -1.31 -8.95
CA LEU A 193 -9.11 -0.76 -8.32
C LEU A 193 -9.05 0.74 -8.06
N SER A 194 -7.91 1.40 -8.21
CA SER A 194 -7.84 2.86 -8.10
C SER A 194 -8.51 3.56 -9.29
N ASP A 195 -8.42 2.94 -10.47
CA ASP A 195 -8.89 3.51 -11.73
C ASP A 195 -10.17 2.84 -12.26
N GLY A 196 -10.53 1.65 -11.75
CA GLY A 196 -11.64 0.86 -12.26
C GLY A 196 -12.32 0.02 -11.17
N ASP A 197 -13.14 -0.93 -11.59
CA ASP A 197 -13.95 -1.76 -10.70
C ASP A 197 -13.32 -3.12 -10.40
N THR A 198 -12.22 -3.44 -11.06
CA THR A 198 -11.53 -4.72 -10.89
C THR A 198 -10.03 -4.55 -10.99
N CYS A 199 -9.29 -5.15 -10.05
CA CYS A 199 -7.87 -5.41 -10.22
C CYS A 199 -7.71 -6.77 -10.89
N HIS A 200 -6.84 -6.85 -11.91
CA HIS A 200 -6.51 -8.10 -12.58
C HIS A 200 -4.99 -8.23 -12.70
N ASP A 201 -4.45 -9.25 -12.06
CA ASP A 201 -3.01 -9.53 -12.00
C ASP A 201 -2.69 -10.96 -12.44
N GLU A 202 -1.55 -11.09 -13.08
CA GLU A 202 -0.94 -12.37 -13.44
C GLU A 202 0.52 -12.43 -13.00
N ILE A 203 0.92 -13.58 -12.48
CA ILE A 203 2.31 -13.93 -12.16
C ILE A 203 2.67 -15.13 -13.01
N ILE A 204 3.49 -14.93 -14.01
CA ILE A 204 3.75 -15.88 -15.09
C ILE A 204 5.16 -16.43 -14.91
N LYS A 205 5.28 -17.77 -14.96
CA LYS A 205 6.55 -18.46 -15.08
C LYS A 205 7.12 -18.22 -16.49
N LYS A 206 8.41 -17.93 -16.55
CA LYS A 206 9.17 -17.80 -17.81
C LYS A 206 9.90 -19.09 -18.14
#